data_eca097b62288e94fcafbcb16bb772de7
#
_entry.id   eca097b62288e94fcafbcb16bb772de7
#
_cell.length_a   1.000
_cell.length_b   1.000
_cell.length_c   1.000
_cell.angle_alpha   90.00
_cell.angle_beta   90.00
_cell.angle_gamma   90.00
#
_symmetry.space_group_name_H-M   'P 1'
#
loop_
_entity.id
_entity.type
_entity.pdbx_description
1 polymer ?
#
loop_
_entity_poly.entity_id
_entity_poly.type
_entity_poly.pdbx_seq_one_letter_code
_entity_poly.pdbx_strand_id
1 'polypeptide(L)'
;MENRLTDEPEKLIHSGPELAQKIEEGLYPSEAVFPSESELTAAYACSRTTLRRALARLIEHGYIQAGQGRRMRVIYQPTEQNEFRIGGIESFREAAARNHFQAVTRVVHFAEDVVDQKTAEKTGLPLGSDIYDVRRIRYLEGKALILDINLFLREAVPDLTPEIAAHSIYDYIENDLGMTIVTSRRRMTVERAGALDMRWLEMGDYNCLAVVSGRTYNAEGIQFEYTQSRHHPEYFCFEDTAVRRNVR
;
A
#
# COMPACT_ATOMS: atom_id res chain seq x y z
N MET A 1 22.13 -18.56 31.46
CA MET A 1 20.99 -18.99 30.61
C MET A 1 20.38 -17.72 30.04
N GLU A 2 21.08 -17.14 29.06
CA GLU A 2 20.70 -15.87 28.42
C GLU A 2 20.00 -16.13 27.09
N ASN A 3 18.82 -15.64 27.05
CA ASN A 3 18.03 -15.01 26.00
C ASN A 3 18.29 -15.41 24.54
N ARG A 4 17.69 -16.53 24.12
CA ARG A 4 17.58 -16.94 22.68
C ARG A 4 16.28 -16.46 22.00
N LEU A 5 15.54 -15.51 22.59
CA LEU A 5 14.21 -15.11 22.10
C LEU A 5 14.19 -13.81 21.31
N THR A 6 15.30 -13.07 21.20
CA THR A 6 15.34 -11.75 20.53
C THR A 6 15.86 -11.77 19.10
N ASP A 7 16.49 -12.85 18.63
CA ASP A 7 17.11 -12.91 17.29
C ASP A 7 16.15 -13.36 16.16
N GLU A 8 15.04 -14.03 16.47
CA GLU A 8 14.15 -14.58 15.44
C GLU A 8 13.30 -13.54 14.67
N PRO A 9 12.77 -12.46 15.28
CA PRO A 9 12.01 -11.45 14.55
C PRO A 9 12.83 -10.67 13.52
N GLU A 10 14.08 -10.32 13.86
CA GLU A 10 14.97 -9.59 12.95
C GLU A 10 15.34 -10.42 11.71
N LYS A 11 15.68 -11.70 11.88
CA LYS A 11 15.98 -12.61 10.76
C LYS A 11 14.77 -12.85 9.86
N LEU A 12 13.57 -12.84 10.42
CA LEU A 12 12.32 -12.93 9.65
C LEU A 12 12.08 -11.70 8.78
N ILE A 13 12.36 -10.52 9.31
CA ILE A 13 12.21 -9.25 8.60
C ILE A 13 13.18 -9.16 7.42
N HIS A 14 14.40 -9.68 7.56
CA HIS A 14 15.41 -9.64 6.49
C HIS A 14 15.22 -10.72 5.41
N SER A 15 14.87 -11.96 5.77
CA SER A 15 14.80 -13.05 4.79
C SER A 15 13.60 -12.98 3.84
N GLY A 16 12.43 -12.52 4.29
CA GLY A 16 11.23 -12.42 3.46
C GLY A 16 11.35 -11.35 2.37
N PRO A 17 11.59 -10.09 2.71
CA PRO A 17 11.84 -9.01 1.75
C PRO A 17 13.03 -9.27 0.82
N GLU A 18 14.12 -9.84 1.34
CA GLU A 18 15.29 -10.18 0.54
C GLU A 18 15.01 -11.26 -0.51
N LEU A 19 14.22 -12.27 -0.18
CA LEU A 19 13.78 -13.29 -1.14
C LEU A 19 12.86 -12.72 -2.21
N ALA A 20 11.94 -11.81 -1.83
CA ALA A 20 11.09 -11.10 -2.77
C ALA A 20 11.93 -10.28 -3.74
N GLN A 21 12.85 -9.47 -3.24
CA GLN A 21 13.76 -8.68 -4.05
C GLN A 21 14.58 -9.54 -5.03
N LYS A 22 15.13 -10.67 -4.59
CA LYS A 22 15.87 -11.59 -5.48
C LYS A 22 15.00 -12.19 -6.59
N ILE A 23 13.70 -12.38 -6.35
CA ILE A 23 12.76 -12.81 -7.38
C ILE A 23 12.49 -11.65 -8.35
N GLU A 24 12.27 -10.44 -7.85
CA GLU A 24 12.04 -9.22 -8.65
C GLU A 24 13.26 -8.88 -9.54
N GLU A 25 14.47 -9.06 -9.01
CA GLU A 25 15.73 -8.88 -9.75
C GLU A 25 15.99 -10.00 -10.76
N GLY A 26 15.13 -11.03 -10.84
CA GLY A 26 15.23 -12.14 -11.78
C GLY A 26 16.25 -13.22 -11.41
N LEU A 27 16.82 -13.19 -10.19
CA LEU A 27 17.71 -14.26 -9.71
C LEU A 27 16.99 -15.62 -9.65
N TYR A 28 15.68 -15.58 -9.42
CA TYR A 28 14.77 -16.70 -9.54
C TYR A 28 13.75 -16.39 -10.63
N PRO A 29 13.99 -16.80 -11.89
CA PRO A 29 13.10 -16.48 -13.00
C PRO A 29 11.69 -17.05 -12.83
N SER A 30 10.70 -16.41 -13.50
CA SER A 30 9.33 -16.92 -13.55
C SER A 30 9.31 -18.38 -14.03
N GLU A 31 8.41 -19.18 -13.46
CA GLU A 31 8.26 -20.62 -13.67
C GLU A 31 9.43 -21.50 -13.19
N ALA A 32 10.52 -20.92 -12.72
CA ALA A 32 11.64 -21.69 -12.19
C ALA A 32 11.23 -22.44 -10.91
N VAL A 33 11.92 -23.55 -10.67
CA VAL A 33 11.81 -24.28 -9.40
C VAL A 33 12.52 -23.46 -8.32
N PHE A 34 11.76 -23.09 -7.28
CA PHE A 34 12.30 -22.35 -6.15
C PHE A 34 13.09 -23.29 -5.22
N PRO A 35 14.17 -22.82 -4.56
CA PRO A 35 14.95 -23.64 -3.66
C PRO A 35 14.11 -24.29 -2.54
N SER A 36 14.53 -25.47 -2.09
CA SER A 36 13.87 -26.19 -1.00
C SER A 36 14.04 -25.51 0.34
N GLU A 37 13.14 -25.81 1.31
CA GLU A 37 13.26 -25.30 2.70
C GLU A 37 14.65 -25.60 3.31
N SER A 38 15.23 -26.77 3.01
CA SER A 38 16.55 -27.16 3.53
C SER A 38 17.69 -26.33 2.92
N GLU A 39 17.64 -26.07 1.63
CA GLU A 39 18.63 -25.22 0.93
C GLU A 39 18.56 -23.78 1.45
N LEU A 40 17.34 -23.24 1.59
CA LEU A 40 17.13 -21.88 2.10
C LEU A 40 17.51 -21.75 3.58
N THR A 41 17.16 -22.74 4.42
CA THR A 41 17.54 -22.74 5.85
C THR A 41 19.07 -22.72 6.01
N ALA A 42 19.79 -23.47 5.18
CA ALA A 42 21.25 -23.48 5.17
C ALA A 42 21.82 -22.13 4.66
N ALA A 43 21.27 -21.58 3.57
CA ALA A 43 21.74 -20.33 2.96
C ALA A 43 21.53 -19.11 3.88
N TYR A 44 20.39 -19.05 4.58
CA TYR A 44 20.03 -17.92 5.44
C TYR A 44 20.34 -18.13 6.93
N ALA A 45 20.90 -19.28 7.30
CA ALA A 45 21.24 -19.64 8.69
C ALA A 45 20.08 -19.37 9.69
N CYS A 46 18.82 -19.57 9.25
CA CYS A 46 17.63 -19.28 10.03
C CYS A 46 16.89 -20.56 10.45
N SER A 47 15.96 -20.44 11.42
CA SER A 47 15.12 -21.56 11.84
C SER A 47 14.12 -21.95 10.74
N ARG A 48 13.67 -23.22 10.71
CA ARG A 48 12.63 -23.67 9.80
C ARG A 48 11.31 -22.91 10.00
N THR A 49 11.02 -22.53 11.24
CA THR A 49 9.81 -21.76 11.57
C THR A 49 9.88 -20.36 10.98
N THR A 50 11.02 -19.69 11.11
CA THR A 50 11.29 -18.37 10.53
C THR A 50 11.16 -18.41 9.01
N LEU A 51 11.81 -19.39 8.36
CA LEU A 51 11.72 -19.56 6.92
C LEU A 51 10.29 -19.80 6.43
N ARG A 52 9.53 -20.68 7.10
CA ARG A 52 8.13 -20.96 6.72
C ARG A 52 7.24 -19.74 6.79
N ARG A 53 7.45 -18.83 7.76
CA ARG A 53 6.73 -17.56 7.82
C ARG A 53 7.09 -16.65 6.64
N ALA A 54 8.37 -16.58 6.26
CA ALA A 54 8.80 -15.84 5.07
C ALA A 54 8.20 -16.42 3.79
N LEU A 55 8.25 -17.74 3.62
CA LEU A 55 7.64 -18.44 2.47
C LEU A 55 6.13 -18.25 2.40
N ALA A 56 5.43 -18.29 3.54
CA ALA A 56 3.99 -18.04 3.60
C ALA A 56 3.64 -16.63 3.08
N ARG A 57 4.43 -15.61 3.43
CA ARG A 57 4.28 -14.25 2.89
C ARG A 57 4.53 -14.19 1.39
N LEU A 58 5.58 -14.86 0.89
CA LEU A 58 5.84 -14.92 -0.56
C LEU A 58 4.70 -15.61 -1.32
N ILE A 59 4.08 -16.63 -0.74
CA ILE A 59 2.89 -17.30 -1.32
C ILE A 59 1.69 -16.35 -1.29
N GLU A 60 1.44 -15.69 -0.17
CA GLU A 60 0.35 -14.72 0.02
C GLU A 60 0.44 -13.56 -0.98
N HIS A 61 1.66 -13.08 -1.24
CA HIS A 61 1.92 -11.99 -2.18
C HIS A 61 2.13 -12.45 -3.64
N GLY A 62 1.96 -13.75 -3.94
CA GLY A 62 2.01 -14.25 -5.31
C GLY A 62 3.40 -14.37 -5.93
N TYR A 63 4.46 -14.37 -5.13
CA TYR A 63 5.82 -14.58 -5.64
C TYR A 63 6.10 -16.03 -6.00
N ILE A 64 5.62 -16.95 -5.15
CA ILE A 64 5.83 -18.38 -5.31
C ILE A 64 4.54 -19.16 -5.08
N GLN A 65 4.45 -20.32 -5.68
CA GLN A 65 3.37 -21.28 -5.45
C GLN A 65 3.93 -22.58 -4.85
N ALA A 66 3.33 -23.02 -3.73
CA ALA A 66 3.60 -24.33 -3.14
C ALA A 66 2.65 -25.39 -3.73
N GLY A 67 3.19 -26.49 -4.20
CA GLY A 67 2.40 -27.67 -4.63
C GLY A 67 2.43 -28.76 -3.56
N GLN A 68 1.31 -29.48 -3.36
CA GLN A 68 1.28 -30.64 -2.46
C GLN A 68 2.25 -31.72 -2.96
N GLY A 69 3.31 -32.02 -2.17
CA GLY A 69 4.33 -33.01 -2.54
C GLY A 69 5.24 -32.62 -3.72
N ARG A 70 5.21 -31.36 -4.15
CA ARG A 70 6.03 -30.83 -5.26
C ARG A 70 6.93 -29.68 -4.77
N ARG A 71 8.03 -29.44 -5.51
CA ARG A 71 8.87 -28.25 -5.25
C ARG A 71 8.09 -26.97 -5.50
N MET A 72 8.37 -25.92 -4.71
CA MET A 72 7.84 -24.58 -4.93
C MET A 72 8.29 -24.05 -6.30
N ARG A 73 7.44 -23.25 -6.93
CA ARG A 73 7.75 -22.58 -8.20
C ARG A 73 7.56 -21.08 -8.06
N VAL A 74 8.38 -20.31 -8.74
CA VAL A 74 8.18 -18.87 -8.91
C VAL A 74 7.02 -18.65 -9.86
N ILE A 75 6.03 -17.87 -9.42
CA ILE A 75 4.88 -17.45 -10.25
C ILE A 75 4.85 -15.94 -10.48
N TYR A 76 5.79 -15.22 -9.86
CA TYR A 76 5.96 -13.78 -10.05
C TYR A 76 6.31 -13.47 -11.51
N GLN A 77 5.63 -12.47 -12.06
CA GLN A 77 5.95 -11.90 -13.37
C GLN A 77 6.29 -10.42 -13.18
N PRO A 78 7.41 -9.95 -13.76
CA PRO A 78 7.74 -8.53 -13.72
C PRO A 78 6.62 -7.69 -14.36
N THR A 79 6.35 -6.53 -13.78
CA THR A 79 5.36 -5.58 -14.31
C THR A 79 5.88 -4.89 -15.56
N GLU A 80 4.96 -4.51 -16.46
CA GLU A 80 5.28 -3.57 -17.53
C GLU A 80 5.62 -2.19 -16.94
N GLN A 81 6.61 -1.50 -17.53
CA GLN A 81 7.25 -0.31 -16.94
C GLN A 81 6.36 0.93 -16.79
N ASN A 82 5.11 0.91 -17.27
CA ASN A 82 4.25 2.08 -17.31
C ASN A 82 3.03 2.01 -16.35
N GLU A 83 2.96 1.02 -15.48
CA GLU A 83 1.83 0.83 -14.57
C GLU A 83 2.16 1.23 -13.14
N PHE A 84 1.34 2.08 -12.53
CA PHE A 84 1.41 2.38 -11.11
C PHE A 84 0.56 1.36 -10.33
N ARG A 85 1.21 0.33 -9.82
CA ARG A 85 0.55 -0.73 -9.04
C ARG A 85 0.22 -0.24 -7.64
N ILE A 86 -1.01 -0.51 -7.21
CA ILE A 86 -1.42 -0.32 -5.82
C ILE A 86 -1.14 -1.61 -5.06
N GLY A 87 -0.29 -1.51 -4.04
CA GLY A 87 0.12 -2.61 -3.17
C GLY A 87 -0.64 -2.67 -1.84
N GLY A 88 0.07 -2.94 -0.77
CA GLY A 88 -0.40 -2.96 0.61
C GLY A 88 -0.85 -1.60 1.14
N ILE A 89 -0.78 -1.40 2.46
CA ILE A 89 -0.89 -0.07 3.07
C ILE A 89 0.49 0.57 2.94
N GLU A 90 0.59 1.55 2.06
CA GLU A 90 1.84 2.26 1.76
C GLU A 90 1.54 3.73 1.46
N SER A 91 2.48 4.59 1.75
CA SER A 91 2.43 5.99 1.33
C SER A 91 2.62 6.08 -0.19
N PHE A 92 2.17 7.20 -0.77
CA PHE A 92 2.41 7.45 -2.20
C PHE A 92 3.91 7.42 -2.56
N ARG A 93 4.78 7.89 -1.67
CA ARG A 93 6.22 7.88 -1.86
C ARG A 93 6.78 6.47 -1.93
N GLU A 94 6.35 5.59 -1.02
CA GLU A 94 6.74 4.18 -1.02
C GLU A 94 6.23 3.47 -2.29
N ALA A 95 4.96 3.70 -2.65
CA ALA A 95 4.37 3.16 -3.86
C ALA A 95 5.12 3.62 -5.13
N ALA A 96 5.46 4.90 -5.23
CA ALA A 96 6.21 5.44 -6.36
C ALA A 96 7.64 4.88 -6.42
N ALA A 97 8.31 4.76 -5.28
CA ALA A 97 9.65 4.17 -5.21
C ALA A 97 9.64 2.69 -5.64
N ARG A 98 8.66 1.90 -5.16
CA ARG A 98 8.48 0.50 -5.54
C ARG A 98 8.17 0.33 -7.03
N ASN A 99 7.44 1.27 -7.62
CA ASN A 99 7.11 1.28 -9.05
C ASN A 99 8.15 2.03 -9.92
N HIS A 100 9.27 2.48 -9.33
CA HIS A 100 10.36 3.20 -10.01
C HIS A 100 9.95 4.51 -10.70
N PHE A 101 8.93 5.21 -10.19
CA PHE A 101 8.50 6.51 -10.71
C PHE A 101 9.11 7.66 -9.93
N GLN A 102 9.46 8.74 -10.66
CA GLN A 102 9.72 10.03 -10.04
C GLN A 102 8.39 10.67 -9.63
N ALA A 103 8.24 10.91 -8.33
CA ALA A 103 7.00 11.35 -7.73
C ALA A 103 7.13 12.72 -7.06
N VAL A 104 6.17 13.60 -7.34
CA VAL A 104 6.05 14.90 -6.69
C VAL A 104 4.63 15.08 -6.16
N THR A 105 4.50 15.64 -4.96
CA THR A 105 3.23 15.97 -4.34
C THR A 105 3.01 17.47 -4.26
N ARG A 106 1.83 17.94 -4.64
CA ARG A 106 1.40 19.32 -4.47
C ARG A 106 0.10 19.35 -3.66
N VAL A 107 0.10 20.03 -2.53
CA VAL A 107 -1.12 20.33 -1.76
C VAL A 107 -1.88 21.43 -2.48
N VAL A 108 -3.13 21.18 -2.82
CA VAL A 108 -4.02 22.11 -3.54
C VAL A 108 -5.19 22.58 -2.70
N HIS A 109 -5.43 21.91 -1.56
CA HIS A 109 -6.41 22.28 -0.56
C HIS A 109 -5.97 21.73 0.79
N PHE A 110 -6.12 22.55 1.83
CA PHE A 110 -5.94 22.17 3.23
C PHE A 110 -6.91 23.01 4.05
N ALA A 111 -7.81 22.36 4.77
CA ALA A 111 -8.78 23.04 5.63
C ALA A 111 -9.06 22.20 6.87
N GLU A 112 -9.38 22.90 7.95
CA GLU A 112 -10.04 22.32 9.12
C GLU A 112 -11.54 22.34 8.88
N ASP A 113 -12.23 21.23 9.18
CA ASP A 113 -13.65 21.08 8.97
C ASP A 113 -14.25 20.16 10.05
N VAL A 114 -15.57 20.04 10.05
CA VAL A 114 -16.33 19.18 10.96
C VAL A 114 -17.13 18.17 10.14
N VAL A 115 -17.14 16.92 10.57
CA VAL A 115 -17.87 15.85 9.91
C VAL A 115 -19.38 16.11 10.00
N ASP A 116 -20.00 16.46 8.89
CA ASP A 116 -21.46 16.58 8.76
C ASP A 116 -22.11 15.21 8.50
N GLN A 117 -23.43 15.16 8.49
CA GLN A 117 -24.20 13.92 8.29
C GLN A 117 -23.82 13.20 6.97
N LYS A 118 -23.70 13.93 5.87
CA LYS A 118 -23.36 13.39 4.56
C LYS A 118 -21.94 12.81 4.52
N THR A 119 -21.00 13.50 5.14
CA THR A 119 -19.61 13.07 5.28
C THR A 119 -19.53 11.82 6.15
N ALA A 120 -20.23 11.77 7.29
CA ALA A 120 -20.29 10.61 8.16
C ALA A 120 -20.79 9.36 7.41
N GLU A 121 -21.90 9.47 6.69
CA GLU A 121 -22.48 8.36 5.90
C GLU A 121 -21.51 7.86 4.82
N LYS A 122 -20.84 8.77 4.12
CA LYS A 122 -19.89 8.42 3.06
C LYS A 122 -18.62 7.78 3.60
N THR A 123 -18.05 8.37 4.66
CA THR A 123 -16.69 8.09 5.10
C THR A 123 -16.60 7.12 6.27
N GLY A 124 -17.64 7.08 7.11
CA GLY A 124 -17.66 6.33 8.37
C GLY A 124 -16.95 7.05 9.51
N LEU A 125 -16.44 8.26 9.31
CA LEU A 125 -15.94 9.10 10.39
C LEU A 125 -17.08 9.53 11.31
N PRO A 126 -16.84 9.69 12.63
CA PRO A 126 -17.91 10.05 13.58
C PRO A 126 -18.49 11.43 13.27
N LEU A 127 -19.82 11.54 13.30
CA LEU A 127 -20.53 12.81 13.14
C LEU A 127 -20.08 13.83 14.20
N GLY A 128 -19.80 15.06 13.78
CA GLY A 128 -19.37 16.15 14.66
C GLY A 128 -17.88 16.12 15.03
N SER A 129 -17.09 15.16 14.53
CA SER A 129 -15.65 15.15 14.76
C SER A 129 -14.93 16.20 13.94
N ASP A 130 -13.89 16.79 14.51
CA ASP A 130 -12.98 17.70 13.83
C ASP A 130 -12.05 16.90 12.89
N ILE A 131 -11.89 17.39 11.67
CA ILE A 131 -11.06 16.77 10.63
C ILE A 131 -10.18 17.78 9.93
N TYR A 132 -9.12 17.26 9.28
CA TYR A 132 -8.43 17.95 8.21
C TYR A 132 -8.93 17.43 6.86
N ASP A 133 -9.42 18.32 5.95
CA ASP A 133 -9.67 18.03 4.52
C ASP A 133 -8.41 18.42 3.75
N VAL A 134 -7.69 17.40 3.25
CA VAL A 134 -6.45 17.58 2.53
C VAL A 134 -6.61 17.06 1.11
N ARG A 135 -6.34 17.92 0.09
CA ARG A 135 -6.37 17.49 -1.31
C ARG A 135 -5.00 17.71 -1.93
N ARG A 136 -4.51 16.67 -2.58
CA ARG A 136 -3.15 16.63 -3.15
C ARG A 136 -3.19 16.15 -4.57
N ILE A 137 -2.40 16.79 -5.42
CA ILE A 137 -2.11 16.29 -6.76
C ILE A 137 -0.80 15.53 -6.70
N ARG A 138 -0.81 14.31 -7.23
CA ARG A 138 0.38 13.49 -7.36
C ARG A 138 0.83 13.51 -8.81
N TYR A 139 2.04 13.92 -8.97
CA TYR A 139 2.72 13.93 -10.26
C TYR A 139 3.60 12.68 -10.34
N LEU A 140 3.48 11.95 -11.44
CA LEU A 140 4.37 10.86 -11.83
C LEU A 140 5.00 11.24 -13.15
N GLU A 141 6.34 11.21 -13.22
CA GLU A 141 7.12 11.64 -14.40
C GLU A 141 6.69 13.02 -14.93
N GLY A 142 6.38 13.93 -14.01
CA GLY A 142 5.96 15.30 -14.32
C GLY A 142 4.50 15.47 -14.73
N LYS A 143 3.71 14.40 -14.89
CA LYS A 143 2.29 14.45 -15.24
C LYS A 143 1.39 14.40 -14.02
N ALA A 144 0.34 15.20 -13.98
CA ALA A 144 -0.67 15.22 -12.91
C ALA A 144 -1.65 14.06 -13.10
N LEU A 145 -1.41 12.92 -12.45
CA LEU A 145 -2.11 11.67 -12.73
C LEU A 145 -3.01 11.17 -11.59
N ILE A 146 -2.82 11.67 -10.35
CA ILE A 146 -3.63 11.23 -9.22
C ILE A 146 -4.10 12.45 -8.41
N LEU A 147 -5.39 12.50 -8.12
CA LEU A 147 -5.99 13.42 -7.15
C LEU A 147 -6.34 12.64 -5.89
N ASP A 148 -5.63 12.91 -4.81
CA ASP A 148 -5.95 12.39 -3.48
C ASP A 148 -6.83 13.37 -2.70
N ILE A 149 -7.89 12.85 -2.10
CA ILE A 149 -8.76 13.54 -1.14
C ILE A 149 -8.69 12.73 0.16
N ASN A 150 -8.11 13.32 1.20
CA ASN A 150 -7.92 12.67 2.49
C ASN A 150 -8.65 13.46 3.57
N LEU A 151 -9.39 12.77 4.42
CA LEU A 151 -9.98 13.32 5.64
C LEU A 151 -9.30 12.62 6.82
N PHE A 152 -8.57 13.39 7.62
CA PHE A 152 -7.89 12.88 8.81
C PHE A 152 -8.62 13.35 10.07
N LEU A 153 -8.89 12.43 11.00
CA LEU A 153 -9.46 12.75 12.31
C LEU A 153 -8.41 13.52 13.12
N ARG A 154 -8.70 14.76 13.51
CA ARG A 154 -7.76 15.66 14.20
C ARG A 154 -7.30 15.13 15.55
N GLU A 155 -8.18 14.45 16.28
CA GLU A 155 -7.83 13.81 17.55
C GLU A 155 -6.74 12.74 17.39
N ALA A 156 -6.75 12.00 16.29
CA ALA A 156 -5.78 10.93 16.01
C ALA A 156 -4.52 11.44 15.30
N VAL A 157 -4.65 12.48 14.47
CA VAL A 157 -3.54 13.09 13.71
C VAL A 157 -3.46 14.58 14.03
N PRO A 158 -3.05 14.96 15.28
CA PRO A 158 -2.93 16.36 15.68
C PRO A 158 -1.86 17.07 14.87
N ASP A 159 -1.88 18.40 14.88
CA ASP A 159 -0.85 19.32 14.36
C ASP A 159 -0.42 19.06 12.89
N LEU A 160 -1.29 18.43 12.08
CA LEU A 160 -1.05 18.28 10.66
C LEU A 160 -1.06 19.65 9.98
N THR A 161 -0.03 19.93 9.16
CA THR A 161 0.13 21.19 8.42
C THR A 161 0.22 20.96 6.91
N PRO A 162 0.01 22.00 6.09
CA PRO A 162 0.23 21.90 4.64
C PRO A 162 1.65 21.44 4.27
N GLU A 163 2.66 21.82 5.05
CA GLU A 163 4.07 21.44 4.84
C GLU A 163 4.25 19.94 5.07
N ILE A 164 3.72 19.40 6.17
CA ILE A 164 3.71 17.94 6.43
C ILE A 164 2.96 17.22 5.33
N ALA A 165 1.78 17.73 4.93
CA ALA A 165 0.95 17.14 3.88
C ALA A 165 1.61 17.16 2.49
N ALA A 166 2.54 18.08 2.22
CA ALA A 166 3.34 18.11 0.99
C ALA A 166 4.37 16.97 0.92
N HIS A 167 4.69 16.38 2.06
CA HIS A 167 5.56 15.21 2.18
C HIS A 167 4.76 13.93 2.42
N SER A 168 5.21 13.04 3.30
CA SER A 168 4.50 11.82 3.66
C SER A 168 3.75 11.99 4.98
N ILE A 169 2.42 12.02 4.91
CA ILE A 169 1.60 12.07 6.13
C ILE A 169 1.74 10.76 6.92
N TYR A 170 1.95 9.62 6.26
CA TYR A 170 2.16 8.34 6.95
C TYR A 170 3.50 8.32 7.70
N ASP A 171 4.58 8.88 7.13
CA ASP A 171 5.84 9.04 7.86
C ASP A 171 5.65 9.88 9.13
N TYR A 172 4.89 10.99 9.04
CA TYR A 172 4.54 11.82 10.18
C TYR A 172 3.75 11.03 11.24
N ILE A 173 2.74 10.28 10.81
CA ILE A 173 1.91 9.46 11.71
C ILE A 173 2.73 8.39 12.44
N GLU A 174 3.61 7.69 11.72
CA GLU A 174 4.37 6.57 12.29
C GLU A 174 5.61 7.03 13.04
N ASN A 175 6.36 7.99 12.53
CA ASN A 175 7.66 8.40 13.08
C ASN A 175 7.55 9.54 14.09
N ASP A 176 6.68 10.54 13.87
CA ASP A 176 6.55 11.70 14.75
C ASP A 176 5.46 11.48 15.82
N LEU A 177 4.32 10.92 15.44
CA LEU A 177 3.23 10.63 16.39
C LEU A 177 3.34 9.24 17.04
N GLY A 178 4.18 8.35 16.52
CA GLY A 178 4.36 6.98 17.02
C GLY A 178 3.10 6.11 16.90
N MET A 179 2.15 6.49 16.04
CA MET A 179 0.92 5.73 15.82
C MET A 179 1.13 4.63 14.78
N THR A 180 0.75 3.40 15.11
CA THR A 180 0.87 2.27 14.19
C THR A 180 -0.33 2.17 13.27
N ILE A 181 -0.10 2.17 11.96
CA ILE A 181 -1.12 1.95 10.93
C ILE A 181 -1.27 0.44 10.71
N VAL A 182 -2.47 -0.13 10.87
CA VAL A 182 -2.67 -1.59 10.88
C VAL A 182 -3.54 -2.09 9.74
N THR A 183 -4.70 -1.47 9.50
CA THR A 183 -5.68 -1.99 8.54
C THR A 183 -6.25 -0.88 7.69
N SER A 184 -6.36 -1.13 6.39
CA SER A 184 -7.11 -0.28 5.47
C SER A 184 -8.14 -1.11 4.71
N ARG A 185 -9.42 -0.76 4.87
CA ARG A 185 -10.51 -1.34 4.09
C ARG A 185 -10.71 -0.53 2.83
N ARG A 186 -10.34 -1.10 1.69
CA ARG A 186 -10.38 -0.41 0.39
C ARG A 186 -11.55 -0.87 -0.48
N ARG A 187 -12.05 0.06 -1.30
CA ARG A 187 -13.04 -0.18 -2.34
C ARG A 187 -12.55 0.47 -3.63
N MET A 188 -12.51 -0.29 -4.70
CA MET A 188 -12.13 0.18 -6.02
C MET A 188 -13.37 0.29 -6.90
N THR A 189 -13.50 1.40 -7.59
CA THR A 189 -14.60 1.68 -8.52
C THR A 189 -14.08 2.42 -9.74
N VAL A 190 -14.86 2.42 -10.81
CA VAL A 190 -14.67 3.33 -11.93
C VAL A 190 -15.74 4.39 -11.85
N GLU A 191 -15.35 5.65 -11.88
CA GLU A 191 -16.25 6.80 -11.78
C GLU A 191 -16.06 7.75 -12.97
N ARG A 192 -17.13 8.44 -13.34
CA ARG A 192 -17.04 9.52 -14.33
C ARG A 192 -16.18 10.64 -13.77
N ALA A 193 -15.31 11.22 -14.61
CA ALA A 193 -14.53 12.39 -14.24
C ALA A 193 -15.43 13.59 -13.95
N GLY A 194 -15.23 14.20 -12.79
CA GLY A 194 -15.94 15.40 -12.34
C GLY A 194 -15.14 16.68 -12.62
N ALA A 195 -15.72 17.81 -12.28
CA ALA A 195 -15.09 19.12 -12.49
C ALA A 195 -13.73 19.28 -11.80
N LEU A 196 -13.55 18.67 -10.61
CA LEU A 196 -12.27 18.69 -9.90
C LEU A 196 -11.20 17.89 -10.63
N ASP A 197 -11.56 16.72 -11.15
CA ASP A 197 -10.64 15.85 -11.90
C ASP A 197 -10.16 16.55 -13.17
N MET A 198 -11.10 17.09 -13.95
CA MET A 198 -10.80 17.84 -15.18
C MET A 198 -9.99 19.12 -14.93
N ARG A 199 -10.09 19.70 -13.74
CA ARG A 199 -9.32 20.90 -13.37
C ARG A 199 -7.87 20.58 -13.04
N TRP A 200 -7.63 19.43 -12.39
CA TRP A 200 -6.36 19.15 -11.73
C TRP A 200 -5.54 18.05 -12.41
N LEU A 201 -6.18 17.15 -13.15
CA LEU A 201 -5.52 16.01 -13.78
C LEU A 201 -5.41 16.21 -15.30
N GLU A 202 -4.35 15.66 -15.85
CA GLU A 202 -4.11 15.64 -17.31
C GLU A 202 -4.90 14.50 -17.95
N MET A 203 -6.23 14.66 -18.02
CA MET A 203 -7.16 13.59 -18.41
C MET A 203 -7.10 13.19 -19.90
N GLY A 204 -6.55 14.03 -20.78
CA GLY A 204 -6.57 13.76 -22.23
C GLY A 204 -8.01 13.49 -22.72
N ASP A 205 -8.19 12.39 -23.44
CA ASP A 205 -9.50 11.97 -23.97
C ASP A 205 -10.31 11.10 -22.98
N TYR A 206 -9.79 10.84 -21.77
CA TYR A 206 -10.47 10.02 -20.78
C TYR A 206 -11.56 10.79 -20.04
N ASN A 207 -12.73 10.17 -19.89
CA ASN A 207 -13.88 10.72 -19.18
C ASN A 207 -14.24 9.97 -17.89
N CYS A 208 -13.39 9.04 -17.46
CA CYS A 208 -13.55 8.26 -16.25
C CYS A 208 -12.21 8.09 -15.53
N LEU A 209 -12.26 7.68 -14.26
CA LEU A 209 -11.10 7.44 -13.43
C LEU A 209 -11.27 6.11 -12.68
N ALA A 210 -10.15 5.46 -12.38
CA ALA A 210 -10.12 4.44 -11.37
C ALA A 210 -10.05 5.12 -10.00
N VAL A 211 -10.97 4.77 -9.10
CA VAL A 211 -11.09 5.41 -7.80
C VAL A 211 -10.91 4.38 -6.69
N VAL A 212 -9.92 4.60 -5.85
CA VAL A 212 -9.67 3.80 -4.65
C VAL A 212 -10.10 4.58 -3.44
N SER A 213 -11.17 4.14 -2.78
CA SER A 213 -11.61 4.70 -1.50
C SER A 213 -11.19 3.79 -0.37
N GLY A 214 -10.65 4.37 0.72
CA GLY A 214 -10.12 3.63 1.86
C GLY A 214 -10.59 4.18 3.19
N ARG A 215 -10.74 3.29 4.18
CA ARG A 215 -10.90 3.61 5.61
C ARG A 215 -9.74 2.96 6.33
N THR A 216 -8.90 3.78 6.96
CA THR A 216 -7.66 3.30 7.59
C THR A 216 -7.78 3.39 9.11
N TYR A 217 -7.29 2.35 9.78
CA TYR A 217 -7.41 2.12 11.21
C TYR A 217 -6.04 1.95 11.84
N ASN A 218 -5.88 2.47 13.05
CA ASN A 218 -4.70 2.30 13.88
C ASN A 218 -4.75 0.98 14.71
N ALA A 219 -3.74 0.77 15.56
CA ALA A 219 -3.64 -0.43 16.41
C ALA A 219 -4.78 -0.56 17.43
N GLU A 220 -5.40 0.53 17.84
CA GLU A 220 -6.55 0.59 18.74
C GLU A 220 -7.89 0.34 18.02
N GLY A 221 -7.86 0.16 16.70
CA GLY A 221 -9.06 -0.01 15.87
C GLY A 221 -9.83 1.29 15.62
N ILE A 222 -9.19 2.44 15.85
CA ILE A 222 -9.78 3.76 15.58
C ILE A 222 -9.59 4.08 14.11
N GLN A 223 -10.68 4.43 13.42
CA GLN A 223 -10.60 4.96 12.07
C GLN A 223 -10.07 6.40 12.14
N PHE A 224 -8.83 6.61 11.69
CA PHE A 224 -8.22 7.93 11.71
C PHE A 224 -8.20 8.62 10.34
N GLU A 225 -8.43 7.86 9.27
CA GLU A 225 -8.41 8.39 7.90
C GLU A 225 -9.55 7.82 7.05
N TYR A 226 -10.10 8.67 6.20
CA TYR A 226 -10.78 8.29 4.97
C TYR A 226 -10.02 8.87 3.80
N THR A 227 -9.70 8.03 2.81
CA THR A 227 -9.03 8.45 1.59
C THR A 227 -9.87 8.16 0.36
N GLN A 228 -9.73 8.98 -0.67
CA GLN A 228 -10.20 8.72 -2.02
C GLN A 228 -9.09 9.14 -2.98
N SER A 229 -8.41 8.16 -3.57
CA SER A 229 -7.40 8.37 -4.60
C SER A 229 -8.03 8.16 -5.96
N ARG A 230 -8.01 9.18 -6.80
CA ARG A 230 -8.63 9.24 -8.12
C ARG A 230 -7.54 9.21 -9.18
N HIS A 231 -7.38 8.07 -9.82
CA HIS A 231 -6.26 7.77 -10.71
C HIS A 231 -6.63 7.91 -12.18
N HIS A 232 -5.73 8.48 -12.96
CA HIS A 232 -5.78 8.43 -14.41
C HIS A 232 -5.78 6.98 -14.90
N PRO A 233 -6.70 6.55 -15.80
CA PRO A 233 -6.89 5.14 -16.13
C PRO A 233 -5.66 4.47 -16.77
N GLU A 234 -4.92 5.20 -17.59
CA GLU A 234 -3.76 4.69 -18.32
C GLU A 234 -2.61 4.25 -17.41
N TYR A 235 -2.52 4.85 -16.22
CA TYR A 235 -1.43 4.59 -15.25
C TYR A 235 -1.88 3.79 -14.03
N PHE A 236 -3.14 3.35 -14.01
CA PHE A 236 -3.69 2.60 -12.88
C PHE A 236 -3.62 1.11 -13.14
N CYS A 237 -2.93 0.39 -12.26
CA CYS A 237 -2.96 -1.06 -12.20
C CYS A 237 -3.24 -1.53 -10.77
N PHE A 238 -4.14 -2.48 -10.65
CA PHE A 238 -4.37 -3.21 -9.40
C PHE A 238 -4.20 -4.68 -9.64
N GLU A 239 -3.23 -5.28 -8.95
CA GLU A 239 -3.02 -6.72 -8.95
C GLU A 239 -3.30 -7.32 -7.58
N ASP A 240 -3.99 -8.44 -7.56
CA ASP A 240 -4.27 -9.23 -6.38
C ASP A 240 -4.04 -10.71 -6.66
N THR A 241 -3.52 -11.44 -5.68
CA THR A 241 -3.32 -12.89 -5.79
C THR A 241 -4.46 -13.62 -5.09
N ALA A 242 -5.43 -14.09 -5.87
CA ALA A 242 -6.54 -14.87 -5.35
C ALA A 242 -6.15 -16.34 -5.12
N VAL A 243 -6.23 -16.80 -3.87
CA VAL A 243 -5.98 -18.19 -3.51
C VAL A 243 -7.30 -18.94 -3.35
N ARG A 244 -7.49 -20.00 -4.12
CA ARG A 244 -8.66 -20.88 -3.95
C ARG A 244 -8.54 -21.71 -2.67
N ARG A 245 -9.33 -21.35 -1.66
CA ARG A 245 -9.49 -22.18 -0.46
C ARG A 245 -10.40 -23.37 -0.82
N ASN A 246 -9.88 -24.60 -0.71
CA ASN A 246 -10.75 -25.78 -0.77
C ASN A 246 -11.67 -25.75 0.44
N VAL A 247 -12.92 -25.36 0.23
CA VAL A 247 -13.99 -25.56 1.21
C VAL A 247 -14.30 -27.06 1.15
N ARG A 248 -13.82 -27.81 2.14
CA ARG A 248 -14.29 -29.18 2.41
C ARG A 248 -15.53 -29.10 3.27
#